data_e0e751f28606fffe1068aa2192608afe
#
_entry.id   e0e751f28606fffe1068aa2192608afe
#
_cell.length_a   1.000
_cell.length_b   1.000
_cell.length_c   1.000
_cell.angle_alpha   90.00
_cell.angle_beta   90.00
_cell.angle_gamma   90.00
#
_symmetry.space_group_name_H-M   'P 1'
#
loop_
_entity.id
_entity.type
_entity.pdbx_description
1 polymer ?
#
loop_
_entity_poly.entity_id
_entity_poly.type
_entity_poly.pdbx_seq_one_letter_code
_entity_poly.pdbx_strand_id
1 'polypeptide(L)'
;MNNIIVERLSLLREVMRREKLSAFIFPSTDAHNGEYVPDHWKSREWVSGFNGSAGTVVVTQNEAALWTDSRYFIAAEEQLQGTGIVLMKLKMPGTPTIPEWLGRKLVCIDSPEVGVDGMVNSINTVEALRFELRRQGGITLRTNFDPLRDIWTDRPAIPQNPVEIHPVEYAGVDTAEKLVQIRKSLARQHADGMLVSSLDDIAWILNLRGSDVHCNPVFVSYLLIGPVTATLYINKVKLQNGVEEYLCKHGINIDDYQNVKSGVKKYEGFSLLLDPEETSYSVFKAVGNVDVVCQTSPVPYMKAVKNDAEIKGYRSAMLKDGIAMVKFLKWLKPAVEAGGQTEMSVDRKLTALRAEQPLFRDISFDTIAGYADHGAIVHYEATPETDRELEPHGLLLLDSGAQYQDGTTDITRTIALGPVSEEEKHVYTLVLKGHIQIELCKFLKGAAGTQIDVLAREAMWRDGMNYLHGTGHGVGSYLNVHEGPHQIRMEWKSTPFVEGMTVTDEPGLYLAGRFGVRIENTLVVEKYKETEFGEFLKFDSLTLCPIDTVPIDKSMLLQEEIDWLNDYHARVYRELAPHLNDEEKVWLKDATLPI
;
A
#
# COMPACT_ATOMS: atom_id res chain seq x y z
N MET A 1 -19.56 3.97 20.31
CA MET A 1 -19.28 3.27 19.02
C MET A 1 -19.92 1.87 18.97
N ASN A 2 -19.75 1.02 19.95
CA ASN A 2 -20.20 -0.41 19.90
C ASN A 2 -21.70 -0.61 19.71
N ASN A 3 -22.56 0.24 20.28
CA ASN A 3 -24.02 0.13 20.10
C ASN A 3 -24.45 0.38 18.62
N ILE A 4 -23.77 1.28 17.91
CA ILE A 4 -24.05 1.56 16.50
C ILE A 4 -23.76 0.34 15.64
N ILE A 5 -22.66 -0.38 15.88
CA ILE A 5 -22.31 -1.57 15.13
C ILE A 5 -23.35 -2.69 15.34
N VAL A 6 -23.81 -2.87 16.57
CA VAL A 6 -24.87 -3.84 16.88
C VAL A 6 -26.19 -3.50 16.16
N GLU A 7 -26.55 -2.23 16.08
CA GLU A 7 -27.73 -1.77 15.32
C GLU A 7 -27.57 -2.00 13.81
N ARG A 8 -26.40 -1.64 13.25
CA ARG A 8 -26.08 -1.86 11.82
C ARG A 8 -26.13 -3.35 11.45
N LEU A 9 -25.57 -4.22 12.29
CA LEU A 9 -25.68 -5.67 12.12
C LEU A 9 -27.13 -6.17 12.17
N SER A 10 -27.97 -5.61 13.04
CA SER A 10 -29.38 -5.95 13.11
C SER A 10 -30.14 -5.55 11.83
N LEU A 11 -29.96 -4.33 11.37
CA LEU A 11 -30.55 -3.84 10.10
C LEU A 11 -30.09 -4.68 8.91
N LEU A 12 -28.80 -5.00 8.83
CA LEU A 12 -28.25 -5.83 7.77
C LEU A 12 -28.88 -7.23 7.77
N ARG A 13 -29.06 -7.85 8.94
CA ARG A 13 -29.71 -9.15 9.08
C ARG A 13 -31.17 -9.11 8.65
N GLU A 14 -31.88 -8.02 8.85
CA GLU A 14 -33.25 -7.82 8.35
C GLU A 14 -33.27 -7.80 6.81
N VAL A 15 -32.36 -7.05 6.19
CA VAL A 15 -32.20 -7.03 4.73
C VAL A 15 -31.87 -8.44 4.22
N MET A 16 -30.93 -9.15 4.84
CA MET A 16 -30.56 -10.50 4.46
C MET A 16 -31.73 -11.47 4.56
N ARG A 17 -32.57 -11.38 5.60
CA ARG A 17 -33.80 -12.21 5.72
C ARG A 17 -34.80 -11.93 4.61
N ARG A 18 -35.07 -10.65 4.31
CA ARG A 18 -35.94 -10.22 3.21
C ARG A 18 -35.46 -10.77 1.87
N GLU A 19 -34.15 -10.76 1.65
CA GLU A 19 -33.51 -11.22 0.44
C GLU A 19 -33.22 -12.75 0.43
N LYS A 20 -33.53 -13.47 1.50
CA LYS A 20 -33.25 -14.90 1.67
C LYS A 20 -31.79 -15.27 1.62
N LEU A 21 -30.89 -14.35 2.03
CA LEU A 21 -29.46 -14.59 2.14
C LEU A 21 -29.12 -15.19 3.50
N SER A 22 -28.32 -16.26 3.50
CA SER A 22 -27.83 -16.93 4.71
C SER A 22 -26.65 -16.20 5.32
N ALA A 23 -25.82 -15.57 4.48
CA ALA A 23 -24.68 -14.74 4.89
C ALA A 23 -24.36 -13.66 3.84
N PHE A 24 -23.57 -12.66 4.23
CA PHE A 24 -22.99 -11.68 3.32
C PHE A 24 -21.53 -11.42 3.67
N ILE A 25 -20.69 -11.20 2.65
CA ILE A 25 -19.24 -11.00 2.78
C ILE A 25 -18.90 -9.57 2.31
N PHE A 26 -18.20 -8.80 3.16
CA PHE A 26 -17.76 -7.43 2.91
C PHE A 26 -16.23 -7.38 2.87
N PRO A 27 -15.60 -7.21 1.70
CA PRO A 27 -14.14 -7.03 1.57
C PRO A 27 -13.72 -5.60 1.94
N SER A 28 -12.41 -5.35 1.95
CA SER A 28 -11.82 -4.00 2.07
C SER A 28 -11.71 -3.26 0.74
N THR A 29 -12.16 -3.83 -0.36
CA THR A 29 -11.94 -3.32 -1.72
C THR A 29 -13.08 -2.42 -2.20
N ASP A 30 -12.80 -1.63 -3.24
CA ASP A 30 -13.75 -0.83 -3.98
C ASP A 30 -14.06 -1.41 -5.38
N ALA A 31 -14.70 -0.62 -6.23
CA ALA A 31 -15.00 -1.00 -7.61
C ALA A 31 -13.73 -1.13 -8.51
N HIS A 32 -12.58 -0.71 -8.02
CA HIS A 32 -11.29 -0.71 -8.69
C HIS A 32 -10.28 -1.68 -8.05
N ASN A 33 -10.72 -2.42 -7.03
CA ASN A 33 -9.90 -3.33 -6.22
C ASN A 33 -8.65 -2.66 -5.61
N GLY A 34 -8.73 -1.36 -5.27
CA GLY A 34 -7.68 -0.62 -4.60
C GLY A 34 -7.44 -1.11 -3.16
N GLU A 35 -6.20 -0.95 -2.66
CA GLU A 35 -5.85 -1.21 -1.25
C GLU A 35 -6.46 -0.12 -0.36
N TYR A 36 -6.31 1.13 -0.75
CA TYR A 36 -6.95 2.28 -0.11
C TYR A 36 -8.18 2.68 -0.92
N VAL A 37 -9.29 2.84 -0.24
CA VAL A 37 -10.58 3.04 -0.90
C VAL A 37 -11.23 4.37 -0.48
N PRO A 38 -11.91 5.06 -1.41
CA PRO A 38 -12.75 6.21 -1.05
C PRO A 38 -13.83 5.82 -0.03
N ASP A 39 -14.24 6.78 0.80
CA ASP A 39 -15.23 6.57 1.87
C ASP A 39 -16.55 5.96 1.39
N HIS A 40 -16.93 6.21 0.13
CA HIS A 40 -18.11 5.59 -0.50
C HIS A 40 -18.11 4.06 -0.42
N TRP A 41 -16.94 3.44 -0.50
CA TRP A 41 -16.77 1.98 -0.52
C TRP A 41 -16.30 1.37 0.81
N LYS A 42 -16.16 2.13 1.89
CA LYS A 42 -15.76 1.62 3.23
C LYS A 42 -16.86 0.78 3.89
N SER A 43 -17.47 -0.13 3.12
CA SER A 43 -18.58 -0.99 3.57
C SER A 43 -18.21 -1.89 4.74
N ARG A 44 -17.00 -2.47 4.72
CA ARG A 44 -16.49 -3.31 5.82
C ARG A 44 -16.35 -2.50 7.11
N GLU A 45 -15.78 -1.29 7.03
CA GLU A 45 -15.64 -0.39 8.17
C GLU A 45 -17.01 0.02 8.72
N TRP A 46 -17.97 0.38 7.85
CA TRP A 46 -19.32 0.71 8.27
C TRP A 46 -20.01 -0.42 9.02
N VAL A 47 -19.81 -1.67 8.57
CA VAL A 47 -20.43 -2.88 9.18
C VAL A 47 -19.75 -3.27 10.49
N SER A 48 -18.44 -3.09 10.63
CA SER A 48 -17.65 -3.65 11.74
C SER A 48 -17.09 -2.62 12.72
N GLY A 49 -16.93 -1.37 12.29
CA GLY A 49 -16.16 -0.36 13.02
C GLY A 49 -14.65 -0.55 12.94
N PHE A 50 -14.16 -1.58 12.23
CA PHE A 50 -12.73 -1.81 12.03
C PHE A 50 -12.22 -1.00 10.84
N ASN A 51 -11.23 -0.12 11.05
CA ASN A 51 -10.72 0.85 10.06
C ASN A 51 -9.43 0.42 9.34
N GLY A 52 -8.73 -0.63 9.78
CA GLY A 52 -7.49 -1.08 9.12
C GLY A 52 -7.66 -1.31 7.61
N SER A 53 -6.64 -1.13 6.78
CA SER A 53 -6.75 -1.20 5.32
C SER A 53 -7.06 -2.60 4.79
N ALA A 54 -6.74 -3.67 5.52
CA ALA A 54 -6.95 -5.05 5.08
C ALA A 54 -7.85 -5.85 6.02
N GLY A 55 -8.90 -6.47 5.48
CA GLY A 55 -9.79 -7.35 6.22
C GLY A 55 -11.07 -7.68 5.47
N THR A 56 -11.75 -8.73 5.89
CA THR A 56 -13.03 -9.16 5.34
C THR A 56 -14.00 -9.50 6.46
N VAL A 57 -15.16 -8.87 6.48
CA VAL A 57 -16.23 -9.17 7.43
C VAL A 57 -17.23 -10.13 6.79
N VAL A 58 -17.61 -11.14 7.54
CA VAL A 58 -18.68 -12.07 7.17
C VAL A 58 -19.77 -12.00 8.22
N VAL A 59 -20.99 -11.75 7.78
CA VAL A 59 -22.18 -11.69 8.65
C VAL A 59 -23.15 -12.80 8.27
N THR A 60 -23.53 -13.62 9.24
CA THR A 60 -24.64 -14.58 9.14
C THR A 60 -25.85 -14.06 9.93
N GLN A 61 -26.96 -14.78 9.90
CA GLN A 61 -28.15 -14.43 10.70
C GLN A 61 -27.88 -14.36 12.21
N ASN A 62 -26.89 -15.12 12.71
CA ASN A 62 -26.63 -15.25 14.15
C ASN A 62 -25.27 -14.77 14.60
N GLU A 63 -24.28 -14.78 13.73
CA GLU A 63 -22.87 -14.48 14.06
C GLU A 63 -22.25 -13.52 13.06
N ALA A 64 -21.12 -12.93 13.43
CA ALA A 64 -20.27 -12.15 12.52
C ALA A 64 -18.81 -12.38 12.89
N ALA A 65 -17.93 -12.34 11.89
CA ALA A 65 -16.49 -12.48 12.09
C ALA A 65 -15.71 -11.62 11.11
N LEU A 66 -14.54 -11.12 11.54
CA LEU A 66 -13.59 -10.34 10.76
C LEU A 66 -12.31 -11.16 10.57
N TRP A 67 -11.92 -11.41 9.32
CA TRP A 67 -10.59 -11.92 8.97
C TRP A 67 -9.67 -10.74 8.63
N THR A 68 -8.53 -10.65 9.30
CA THR A 68 -7.49 -9.67 8.99
C THR A 68 -6.10 -10.27 9.16
N ASP A 69 -5.06 -9.61 8.64
CA ASP A 69 -3.68 -10.08 8.72
C ASP A 69 -2.92 -9.53 9.95
N SER A 70 -1.68 -9.97 10.11
CA SER A 70 -0.88 -9.73 11.32
C SER A 70 -0.59 -8.25 11.61
N ARG A 71 -0.66 -7.37 10.62
CA ARG A 71 -0.48 -5.92 10.79
C ARG A 71 -1.54 -5.30 11.69
N TYR A 72 -2.73 -5.94 11.75
CA TYR A 72 -3.93 -5.41 12.39
C TYR A 72 -4.44 -6.25 13.57
N PHE A 73 -3.78 -7.33 13.98
CA PHE A 73 -4.33 -8.21 15.04
C PHE A 73 -4.66 -7.45 16.33
N ILE A 74 -3.74 -6.60 16.80
CA ILE A 74 -3.92 -5.85 18.05
C ILE A 74 -5.02 -4.79 17.89
N ALA A 75 -4.94 -3.98 16.83
CA ALA A 75 -5.95 -2.95 16.56
C ALA A 75 -7.36 -3.53 16.39
N ALA A 76 -7.48 -4.68 15.69
CA ALA A 76 -8.76 -5.35 15.51
C ALA A 76 -9.32 -5.93 16.82
N GLU A 77 -8.47 -6.49 17.71
CA GLU A 77 -8.91 -6.94 19.04
C GLU A 77 -9.52 -5.80 19.84
N GLU A 78 -8.93 -4.62 19.81
CA GLU A 78 -9.42 -3.43 20.52
C GLU A 78 -10.72 -2.89 19.89
N GLN A 79 -10.72 -2.68 18.57
CA GLN A 79 -11.84 -2.06 17.85
C GLN A 79 -13.10 -2.94 17.82
N LEU A 80 -12.95 -4.26 17.85
CA LEU A 80 -14.08 -5.19 17.85
C LEU A 80 -14.69 -5.45 19.25
N GLN A 81 -14.09 -4.95 20.32
CA GLN A 81 -14.64 -5.14 21.67
C GLN A 81 -16.10 -4.66 21.76
N GLY A 82 -16.99 -5.51 22.28
CA GLY A 82 -18.41 -5.20 22.48
C GLY A 82 -19.27 -5.10 21.21
N THR A 83 -18.72 -5.36 20.01
CA THR A 83 -19.48 -5.39 18.75
C THR A 83 -20.18 -6.71 18.49
N GLY A 84 -19.74 -7.79 19.14
CA GLY A 84 -20.20 -9.17 18.87
C GLY A 84 -19.57 -9.79 17.60
N ILE A 85 -18.56 -9.13 16.98
CA ILE A 85 -17.80 -9.64 15.85
C ILE A 85 -16.56 -10.36 16.35
N VAL A 86 -16.34 -11.60 15.90
CA VAL A 86 -15.20 -12.44 16.30
C VAL A 86 -14.01 -12.15 15.40
N LEU A 87 -12.83 -11.91 15.98
CA LEU A 87 -11.58 -11.78 15.20
C LEU A 87 -11.08 -13.15 14.76
N MET A 88 -10.77 -13.26 13.47
CA MET A 88 -10.15 -14.41 12.81
C MET A 88 -8.77 -13.99 12.28
N LYS A 89 -7.70 -14.42 12.96
CA LYS A 89 -6.29 -14.07 12.64
C LYS A 89 -5.80 -14.88 11.44
N LEU A 90 -5.72 -14.26 10.27
CA LEU A 90 -5.27 -14.92 9.02
C LEU A 90 -3.89 -15.58 9.18
N LYS A 91 -3.74 -16.75 8.55
CA LYS A 91 -2.51 -17.56 8.55
C LYS A 91 -2.09 -18.12 9.93
N MET A 92 -2.84 -17.87 10.99
CA MET A 92 -2.57 -18.47 12.29
C MET A 92 -3.15 -19.89 12.37
N PRO A 93 -2.44 -20.82 13.05
CA PRO A 93 -2.91 -22.19 13.22
C PRO A 93 -4.32 -22.24 13.82
N GLY A 94 -5.19 -23.03 13.22
CA GLY A 94 -6.58 -23.20 13.69
C GLY A 94 -7.59 -22.17 13.21
N THR A 95 -7.15 -21.09 12.54
CA THR A 95 -8.06 -20.12 11.91
C THR A 95 -8.68 -20.72 10.64
N PRO A 96 -10.01 -20.89 10.57
CA PRO A 96 -10.66 -21.41 9.37
C PRO A 96 -10.64 -20.36 8.26
N THR A 97 -10.63 -20.80 7.02
CA THR A 97 -10.96 -19.94 5.88
C THR A 97 -12.43 -19.52 5.91
N ILE A 98 -12.77 -18.44 5.23
CA ILE A 98 -14.17 -17.97 5.13
C ILE A 98 -15.10 -19.07 4.61
N PRO A 99 -14.79 -19.81 3.52
CA PRO A 99 -15.63 -20.91 3.07
C PRO A 99 -15.78 -22.04 4.09
N GLU A 100 -14.71 -22.43 4.78
CA GLU A 100 -14.79 -23.47 5.84
C GLU A 100 -15.64 -23.02 7.01
N TRP A 101 -15.50 -21.75 7.44
CA TRP A 101 -16.33 -21.21 8.52
C TRP A 101 -17.79 -21.17 8.12
N LEU A 102 -18.11 -20.69 6.92
CA LEU A 102 -19.49 -20.68 6.40
C LEU A 102 -20.06 -22.09 6.26
N GLY A 103 -19.26 -23.05 5.77
CA GLY A 103 -19.70 -24.46 5.69
C GLY A 103 -20.13 -25.03 7.04
N ARG A 104 -19.39 -24.72 8.12
CA ARG A 104 -19.74 -25.12 9.49
C ARG A 104 -20.99 -24.40 10.02
N LYS A 105 -21.13 -23.08 9.70
CA LYS A 105 -22.24 -22.26 10.23
C LYS A 105 -23.56 -22.46 9.50
N LEU A 106 -23.51 -22.84 8.24
CA LEU A 106 -24.69 -22.99 7.38
C LEU A 106 -25.13 -24.45 7.16
N VAL A 107 -24.49 -25.40 7.81
CA VAL A 107 -24.74 -26.86 7.63
C VAL A 107 -26.19 -27.30 7.82
N CYS A 108 -26.95 -26.58 8.65
CA CYS A 108 -28.36 -26.90 8.92
C CYS A 108 -29.34 -26.09 8.06
N ILE A 109 -28.84 -25.28 7.12
CA ILE A 109 -29.70 -24.46 6.25
C ILE A 109 -29.88 -25.20 4.92
N ASP A 110 -31.11 -25.37 4.53
CA ASP A 110 -31.43 -25.95 3.23
C ASP A 110 -31.13 -24.94 2.12
N SER A 111 -30.33 -25.37 1.11
CA SER A 111 -29.94 -24.55 -0.04
C SER A 111 -29.38 -23.15 0.34
N PRO A 112 -28.33 -23.07 1.17
CA PRO A 112 -27.80 -21.78 1.64
C PRO A 112 -27.26 -20.93 0.50
N GLU A 113 -27.63 -19.64 0.52
CA GLU A 113 -27.13 -18.63 -0.41
C GLU A 113 -26.32 -17.57 0.33
N VAL A 114 -25.10 -17.30 -0.13
CA VAL A 114 -24.19 -16.26 0.38
C VAL A 114 -24.14 -15.11 -0.63
N GLY A 115 -24.17 -13.88 -0.13
CA GLY A 115 -24.07 -12.68 -0.97
C GLY A 115 -22.66 -12.06 -0.95
N VAL A 116 -22.25 -11.50 -2.09
CA VAL A 116 -21.15 -10.53 -2.22
C VAL A 116 -21.58 -9.45 -3.21
N ASP A 117 -21.04 -8.24 -3.08
CA ASP A 117 -21.20 -7.25 -4.14
C ASP A 117 -20.14 -7.48 -5.22
N GLY A 118 -20.57 -7.86 -6.42
CA GLY A 118 -19.67 -8.09 -7.56
C GLY A 118 -19.06 -6.81 -8.13
N MET A 119 -19.46 -5.63 -7.68
CA MET A 119 -18.77 -4.38 -8.05
C MET A 119 -17.47 -4.19 -7.28
N VAL A 120 -17.37 -4.66 -6.04
CA VAL A 120 -16.22 -4.49 -5.17
C VAL A 120 -15.42 -5.81 -4.96
N ASN A 121 -15.66 -6.78 -5.80
CA ASN A 121 -14.93 -8.06 -5.79
C ASN A 121 -14.41 -8.37 -7.20
N SER A 122 -13.16 -8.78 -7.32
CA SER A 122 -12.53 -9.13 -8.59
C SER A 122 -13.08 -10.42 -9.18
N ILE A 123 -12.78 -10.66 -10.45
CA ILE A 123 -13.15 -11.91 -11.14
C ILE A 123 -12.59 -13.11 -10.37
N ASN A 124 -11.30 -13.12 -10.04
CA ASN A 124 -10.63 -14.22 -9.35
C ASN A 124 -11.21 -14.44 -7.96
N THR A 125 -11.45 -13.39 -7.20
CA THR A 125 -12.05 -13.48 -5.86
C THR A 125 -13.43 -14.16 -5.92
N VAL A 126 -14.29 -13.73 -6.84
CA VAL A 126 -15.64 -14.31 -6.96
C VAL A 126 -15.61 -15.76 -7.43
N GLU A 127 -14.78 -16.09 -8.42
CA GLU A 127 -14.72 -17.45 -8.96
C GLU A 127 -14.08 -18.43 -7.95
N ALA A 128 -13.03 -18.03 -7.26
CA ALA A 128 -12.43 -18.83 -6.18
C ALA A 128 -13.42 -19.05 -5.03
N LEU A 129 -14.08 -17.98 -4.59
CA LEU A 129 -15.08 -18.06 -3.52
C LEU A 129 -16.26 -18.97 -3.92
N ARG A 130 -16.77 -18.85 -5.15
CA ARG A 130 -17.84 -19.71 -5.68
C ARG A 130 -17.44 -21.18 -5.69
N PHE A 131 -16.22 -21.48 -6.12
CA PHE A 131 -15.68 -22.83 -6.16
C PHE A 131 -15.58 -23.43 -4.76
N GLU A 132 -14.96 -22.71 -3.81
CA GLU A 132 -14.78 -23.20 -2.44
C GLU A 132 -16.11 -23.33 -1.68
N LEU A 133 -17.04 -22.38 -1.81
CA LEU A 133 -18.35 -22.45 -1.17
C LEU A 133 -19.16 -23.67 -1.65
N ARG A 134 -19.10 -24.01 -2.94
CA ARG A 134 -19.73 -25.24 -3.45
C ARG A 134 -19.16 -26.50 -2.80
N ARG A 135 -17.86 -26.54 -2.53
CA ARG A 135 -17.20 -27.66 -1.84
C ARG A 135 -17.60 -27.78 -0.37
N GLN A 136 -18.01 -26.69 0.25
CA GLN A 136 -18.44 -26.62 1.66
C GLN A 136 -19.93 -26.88 1.85
N GLY A 137 -20.53 -27.82 1.10
CA GLY A 137 -21.93 -28.21 1.27
C GLY A 137 -22.89 -27.63 0.24
N GLY A 138 -22.39 -27.27 -0.96
CA GLY A 138 -23.24 -26.79 -2.07
C GLY A 138 -23.75 -25.36 -1.90
N ILE A 139 -23.08 -24.54 -1.09
CA ILE A 139 -23.45 -23.15 -0.86
C ILE A 139 -23.38 -22.37 -2.20
N THR A 140 -24.45 -21.65 -2.52
CA THR A 140 -24.53 -20.81 -3.72
C THR A 140 -24.06 -19.39 -3.45
N LEU A 141 -23.57 -18.67 -4.49
CA LEU A 141 -23.04 -17.31 -4.38
C LEU A 141 -23.83 -16.34 -5.26
N ARG A 142 -24.48 -15.35 -4.64
CA ARG A 142 -25.14 -14.22 -5.30
C ARG A 142 -24.16 -13.03 -5.39
N THR A 143 -24.06 -12.39 -6.57
CA THR A 143 -23.03 -11.39 -6.86
C THR A 143 -23.57 -10.04 -7.36
N ASN A 144 -24.86 -9.87 -7.43
CA ASN A 144 -25.52 -8.71 -8.04
C ASN A 144 -26.33 -7.88 -7.04
N PHE A 145 -25.92 -7.85 -5.79
CA PHE A 145 -26.66 -7.22 -4.71
C PHE A 145 -25.75 -6.44 -3.76
N ASP A 146 -26.11 -5.21 -3.45
CA ASP A 146 -25.51 -4.39 -2.38
C ASP A 146 -26.54 -4.26 -1.24
N PRO A 147 -26.34 -4.94 -0.11
CA PRO A 147 -27.29 -4.95 1.00
C PRO A 147 -27.31 -3.62 1.77
N LEU A 148 -26.31 -2.78 1.60
CA LEU A 148 -26.18 -1.51 2.32
C LEU A 148 -26.90 -0.36 1.63
N ARG A 149 -27.35 -0.53 0.38
CA ARG A 149 -27.98 0.53 -0.43
C ARG A 149 -29.07 1.31 0.30
N ASP A 150 -29.93 0.58 1.03
CA ASP A 150 -31.10 1.15 1.68
C ASP A 150 -30.88 1.47 3.18
N ILE A 151 -29.84 0.90 3.80
CA ILE A 151 -29.60 0.99 5.24
C ILE A 151 -28.43 1.92 5.61
N TRP A 152 -27.48 2.12 4.70
CA TRP A 152 -26.42 3.13 4.88
C TRP A 152 -26.89 4.48 4.32
N THR A 153 -27.77 5.15 5.06
CA THR A 153 -28.48 6.34 4.61
C THR A 153 -27.58 7.58 4.47
N ASP A 154 -26.47 7.61 5.20
CA ASP A 154 -25.45 8.67 5.19
C ASP A 154 -24.20 8.26 4.39
N ARG A 155 -24.32 7.29 3.47
CA ARG A 155 -23.21 6.81 2.63
C ARG A 155 -22.61 7.98 1.86
N PRO A 156 -21.29 8.24 1.98
CA PRO A 156 -20.63 9.29 1.23
C PRO A 156 -20.84 9.12 -0.29
N ALA A 157 -20.92 10.20 -1.01
CA ALA A 157 -20.99 10.18 -2.48
C ALA A 157 -19.64 9.69 -3.06
N ILE A 158 -19.66 9.16 -4.29
CA ILE A 158 -18.43 8.89 -5.05
C ILE A 158 -17.67 10.22 -5.21
N PRO A 159 -16.37 10.27 -4.91
CA PRO A 159 -15.58 11.50 -4.95
C PRO A 159 -15.62 12.20 -6.32
N GLN A 160 -15.58 13.52 -6.29
CA GLN A 160 -15.62 14.36 -7.49
C GLN A 160 -14.51 15.42 -7.48
N ASN A 161 -13.38 15.12 -6.87
CA ASN A 161 -12.25 16.02 -6.79
C ASN A 161 -11.67 16.32 -8.18
N PRO A 162 -11.14 17.52 -8.42
CA PRO A 162 -10.52 17.87 -9.69
C PRO A 162 -9.35 16.96 -10.03
N VAL A 163 -9.16 16.72 -11.32
CA VAL A 163 -8.00 16.03 -11.88
C VAL A 163 -7.03 17.07 -12.43
N GLU A 164 -5.74 16.85 -12.26
CA GLU A 164 -4.67 17.70 -12.77
C GLU A 164 -3.75 16.93 -13.74
N ILE A 165 -3.12 17.67 -14.66
CA ILE A 165 -2.13 17.12 -15.59
C ILE A 165 -0.81 16.99 -14.86
N HIS A 166 -0.24 15.77 -14.89
CA HIS A 166 1.12 15.50 -14.42
C HIS A 166 2.11 15.81 -15.55
N PRO A 167 3.00 16.80 -15.40
CA PRO A 167 3.89 17.23 -16.47
C PRO A 167 4.82 16.12 -16.96
N VAL A 168 5.05 16.07 -18.28
CA VAL A 168 5.95 15.09 -18.91
C VAL A 168 7.38 15.20 -18.41
N GLU A 169 7.80 16.39 -17.94
CA GLU A 169 9.12 16.57 -17.32
C GLU A 169 9.34 15.67 -16.09
N TYR A 170 8.27 15.27 -15.38
CA TYR A 170 8.30 14.33 -14.26
C TYR A 170 7.93 12.92 -14.69
N ALA A 171 6.93 12.78 -15.58
CA ALA A 171 6.47 11.48 -16.08
C ALA A 171 7.45 10.81 -17.05
N GLY A 172 8.32 11.57 -17.70
CA GLY A 172 9.33 11.11 -18.66
C GLY A 172 8.79 10.65 -20.01
N VAL A 173 7.59 10.07 -20.06
CA VAL A 173 6.98 9.50 -21.26
C VAL A 173 5.58 10.08 -21.47
N ASP A 174 5.27 10.47 -22.72
CA ASP A 174 3.97 11.04 -23.09
C ASP A 174 2.87 9.96 -23.14
N THR A 175 1.63 10.37 -22.85
CA THR A 175 0.43 9.51 -22.87
C THR A 175 0.27 8.74 -24.20
N ALA A 176 0.49 9.40 -25.34
CA ALA A 176 0.36 8.75 -26.65
C ALA A 176 1.39 7.62 -26.83
N GLU A 177 2.61 7.83 -26.35
CA GLU A 177 3.67 6.80 -26.41
C GLU A 177 3.36 5.62 -25.49
N LYS A 178 2.87 5.87 -24.27
CA LYS A 178 2.43 4.81 -23.33
C LYS A 178 1.33 3.96 -23.95
N LEU A 179 0.32 4.56 -24.59
CA LEU A 179 -0.75 3.82 -25.29
C LEU A 179 -0.22 2.96 -26.44
N VAL A 180 0.78 3.44 -27.19
CA VAL A 180 1.44 2.64 -28.24
C VAL A 180 2.15 1.44 -27.65
N GLN A 181 2.88 1.60 -26.54
CA GLN A 181 3.59 0.51 -25.85
C GLN A 181 2.60 -0.52 -25.31
N ILE A 182 1.49 -0.08 -24.69
CA ILE A 182 0.43 -0.95 -24.17
C ILE A 182 -0.17 -1.78 -25.31
N ARG A 183 -0.57 -1.15 -26.43
CA ARG A 183 -1.14 -1.87 -27.58
C ARG A 183 -0.19 -2.92 -28.16
N LYS A 184 1.13 -2.62 -28.21
CA LYS A 184 2.14 -3.61 -28.58
C LYS A 184 2.21 -4.80 -27.61
N SER A 185 2.03 -4.56 -26.32
CA SER A 185 2.02 -5.62 -25.32
C SER A 185 0.74 -6.46 -25.41
N LEU A 186 -0.41 -5.83 -25.61
CA LEU A 186 -1.69 -6.51 -25.81
C LEU A 186 -1.64 -7.46 -27.00
N ALA A 187 -1.06 -7.03 -28.13
CA ALA A 187 -0.89 -7.89 -29.30
C ALA A 187 -0.06 -9.17 -29.00
N ARG A 188 0.95 -9.09 -28.11
CA ARG A 188 1.72 -10.26 -27.65
C ARG A 188 0.90 -11.19 -26.75
N GLN A 189 -0.11 -10.66 -26.08
CA GLN A 189 -1.05 -11.41 -25.24
C GLN A 189 -2.31 -11.84 -26.01
N HIS A 190 -2.31 -11.71 -27.33
CA HIS A 190 -3.44 -12.04 -28.21
C HIS A 190 -4.71 -11.25 -27.89
N ALA A 191 -4.57 -10.02 -27.41
CA ALA A 191 -5.68 -9.10 -27.18
C ALA A 191 -5.54 -7.86 -28.08
N ASP A 192 -6.66 -7.31 -28.53
CA ASP A 192 -6.69 -6.07 -29.30
C ASP A 192 -7.23 -4.87 -28.51
N GLY A 193 -7.73 -5.12 -27.29
CA GLY A 193 -8.08 -4.09 -26.33
C GLY A 193 -7.96 -4.54 -24.89
N MET A 194 -8.10 -3.59 -23.97
CA MET A 194 -8.02 -3.83 -22.53
C MET A 194 -8.90 -2.86 -21.76
N LEU A 195 -9.57 -3.35 -20.73
CA LEU A 195 -10.13 -2.48 -19.70
C LEU A 195 -9.13 -2.35 -18.56
N VAL A 196 -8.72 -1.11 -18.26
CA VAL A 196 -7.92 -0.77 -17.08
C VAL A 196 -8.88 -0.35 -15.98
N SER A 197 -8.84 -1.03 -14.85
CA SER A 197 -9.66 -0.76 -13.67
C SER A 197 -8.86 -0.11 -12.54
N SER A 198 -7.58 -0.43 -12.40
CA SER A 198 -6.69 0.11 -11.39
C SER A 198 -6.50 1.62 -11.57
N LEU A 199 -6.76 2.39 -10.49
CA LEU A 199 -6.76 3.86 -10.55
C LEU A 199 -5.38 4.45 -10.79
N ASP A 200 -4.35 3.84 -10.21
CA ASP A 200 -2.97 4.26 -10.36
C ASP A 200 -2.41 3.93 -11.76
N ASP A 201 -2.83 2.81 -12.35
CA ASP A 201 -2.51 2.49 -13.74
C ASP A 201 -3.12 3.51 -14.71
N ILE A 202 -4.40 3.87 -14.51
CA ILE A 202 -5.07 4.90 -15.31
C ILE A 202 -4.35 6.25 -15.17
N ALA A 203 -4.03 6.63 -13.94
CA ALA A 203 -3.31 7.87 -13.65
C ALA A 203 -1.92 7.90 -14.30
N TRP A 204 -1.19 6.77 -14.27
CA TRP A 204 0.11 6.63 -14.93
C TRP A 204 -0.01 6.68 -16.46
N ILE A 205 -0.94 5.94 -17.05
CA ILE A 205 -1.14 5.91 -18.52
C ILE A 205 -1.43 7.31 -19.06
N LEU A 206 -2.33 8.02 -18.41
CA LEU A 206 -2.85 9.31 -18.88
C LEU A 206 -2.01 10.50 -18.42
N ASN A 207 -0.96 10.32 -17.63
CA ASN A 207 -0.23 11.40 -16.97
C ASN A 207 -1.17 12.39 -16.28
N LEU A 208 -2.12 11.84 -15.51
CA LEU A 208 -3.07 12.61 -14.72
C LEU A 208 -2.97 12.23 -13.25
N ARG A 209 -3.30 13.16 -12.37
CA ARG A 209 -3.38 12.94 -10.92
C ARG A 209 -4.68 13.52 -10.39
N GLY A 210 -5.14 13.00 -9.27
CA GLY A 210 -6.33 13.46 -8.57
C GLY A 210 -6.16 13.29 -7.07
N SER A 211 -7.24 13.41 -6.31
CA SER A 211 -7.24 13.28 -4.85
C SER A 211 -8.51 12.60 -4.34
N ASP A 212 -9.01 11.63 -5.09
CA ASP A 212 -10.23 10.88 -4.71
C ASP A 212 -9.99 9.83 -3.63
N VAL A 213 -8.75 9.40 -3.47
CA VAL A 213 -8.31 8.45 -2.45
C VAL A 213 -7.33 9.14 -1.53
N HIS A 214 -7.53 9.03 -0.23
CA HIS A 214 -6.64 9.61 0.77
C HIS A 214 -5.19 9.18 0.54
N CYS A 215 -4.25 10.10 0.61
CA CYS A 215 -2.81 9.91 0.39
C CYS A 215 -2.39 9.41 -1.01
N ASN A 216 -3.33 9.00 -1.86
CA ASN A 216 -3.03 8.46 -3.19
C ASN A 216 -3.47 9.46 -4.28
N PRO A 217 -2.55 9.93 -5.13
CA PRO A 217 -2.87 10.96 -6.13
C PRO A 217 -3.59 10.38 -7.35
N VAL A 218 -4.70 9.70 -7.14
CA VAL A 218 -5.51 8.99 -8.14
C VAL A 218 -6.96 9.52 -8.18
N PHE A 219 -7.70 9.12 -9.18
CA PHE A 219 -9.07 9.58 -9.42
C PHE A 219 -9.96 8.43 -9.92
N VAL A 220 -11.17 8.37 -9.41
CA VAL A 220 -12.16 7.32 -9.74
C VAL A 220 -12.53 7.42 -11.21
N SER A 221 -12.17 6.38 -11.98
CA SER A 221 -12.40 6.26 -13.42
C SER A 221 -12.15 4.84 -13.92
N TYR A 222 -12.56 4.55 -15.17
CA TYR A 222 -12.13 3.38 -15.93
C TYR A 222 -11.56 3.83 -17.27
N LEU A 223 -10.58 3.08 -17.82
CA LEU A 223 -10.03 3.37 -19.13
C LEU A 223 -10.18 2.13 -20.03
N LEU A 224 -10.99 2.25 -21.07
CA LEU A 224 -11.13 1.21 -22.11
C LEU A 224 -10.22 1.56 -23.27
N ILE A 225 -9.17 0.77 -23.48
CA ILE A 225 -8.21 0.91 -24.56
C ILE A 225 -8.61 -0.05 -25.69
N GLY A 226 -8.93 0.49 -26.85
CA GLY A 226 -9.15 -0.28 -28.06
C GLY A 226 -7.95 -0.22 -29.02
N PRO A 227 -8.04 -0.89 -30.19
CA PRO A 227 -6.94 -0.96 -31.16
C PRO A 227 -6.49 0.42 -31.66
N VAL A 228 -7.42 1.35 -31.80
CA VAL A 228 -7.15 2.71 -32.32
C VAL A 228 -7.52 3.80 -31.32
N THR A 229 -8.66 3.66 -30.66
CA THR A 229 -9.22 4.65 -29.72
C THR A 229 -8.99 4.23 -28.28
N ALA A 230 -9.16 5.17 -27.35
CA ALA A 230 -9.33 4.88 -25.93
C ALA A 230 -10.45 5.75 -25.37
N THR A 231 -11.18 5.24 -24.39
CA THR A 231 -12.29 5.96 -23.75
C THR A 231 -12.11 5.97 -22.23
N LEU A 232 -12.04 7.16 -21.67
CA LEU A 232 -12.02 7.39 -20.23
C LEU A 232 -13.46 7.55 -19.71
N TYR A 233 -13.87 6.64 -18.82
CA TYR A 233 -15.15 6.72 -18.11
C TYR A 233 -14.93 7.44 -16.78
N ILE A 234 -15.35 8.70 -16.70
CA ILE A 234 -15.10 9.59 -15.56
C ILE A 234 -16.27 10.56 -15.38
N ASN A 235 -16.49 11.01 -14.15
CA ASN A 235 -17.40 12.12 -13.93
C ASN A 235 -16.79 13.41 -14.50
N LYS A 236 -17.42 13.99 -15.51
CA LYS A 236 -16.90 15.16 -16.26
C LYS A 236 -16.66 16.40 -15.39
N VAL A 237 -17.30 16.50 -14.24
CA VAL A 237 -17.09 17.63 -13.31
C VAL A 237 -15.64 17.71 -12.81
N LYS A 238 -14.89 16.60 -12.84
CA LYS A 238 -13.49 16.52 -12.47
C LYS A 238 -12.53 17.12 -13.52
N LEU A 239 -12.98 17.23 -14.78
CA LEU A 239 -12.15 17.65 -15.92
C LEU A 239 -12.11 19.17 -16.02
N GLN A 240 -11.29 19.78 -15.18
CA GLN A 240 -11.10 21.23 -15.09
C GLN A 240 -9.73 21.63 -15.65
N ASN A 241 -9.47 22.93 -15.76
CA ASN A 241 -8.14 23.50 -16.04
C ASN A 241 -7.41 22.91 -17.26
N GLY A 242 -8.11 22.67 -18.37
CA GLY A 242 -7.52 22.18 -19.62
C GLY A 242 -7.32 20.67 -19.70
N VAL A 243 -7.82 19.89 -18.72
CA VAL A 243 -7.69 18.41 -18.74
C VAL A 243 -8.53 17.81 -19.87
N GLU A 244 -9.70 18.34 -20.18
CA GLU A 244 -10.53 17.86 -21.30
C GLU A 244 -9.82 18.07 -22.64
N GLU A 245 -9.25 19.24 -22.87
CA GLU A 245 -8.47 19.56 -24.06
C GLU A 245 -7.21 18.68 -24.17
N TYR A 246 -6.55 18.42 -23.03
CA TYR A 246 -5.41 17.52 -22.97
C TYR A 246 -5.79 16.10 -23.42
N LEU A 247 -6.88 15.54 -22.89
CA LEU A 247 -7.39 14.21 -23.25
C LEU A 247 -7.76 14.14 -24.73
N CYS A 248 -8.50 15.13 -25.25
CA CYS A 248 -8.87 15.22 -26.66
C CYS A 248 -7.64 15.27 -27.58
N LYS A 249 -6.62 16.05 -27.21
CA LYS A 249 -5.35 16.12 -27.95
C LYS A 249 -4.65 14.76 -28.06
N HIS A 250 -4.79 13.90 -27.05
CA HIS A 250 -4.20 12.56 -27.01
C HIS A 250 -5.14 11.48 -27.59
N GLY A 251 -6.26 11.87 -28.19
CA GLY A 251 -7.22 10.94 -28.83
C GLY A 251 -8.00 10.09 -27.81
N ILE A 252 -8.18 10.60 -26.59
CA ILE A 252 -8.98 9.97 -25.55
C ILE A 252 -10.42 10.49 -25.63
N ASN A 253 -11.35 9.58 -25.85
CA ASN A 253 -12.78 9.88 -25.71
C ASN A 253 -13.17 9.94 -24.24
N ILE A 254 -14.20 10.73 -23.91
CA ILE A 254 -14.69 10.91 -22.55
C ILE A 254 -16.15 10.50 -22.49
N ASP A 255 -16.48 9.61 -21.55
CA ASP A 255 -17.86 9.21 -21.26
C ASP A 255 -18.10 9.23 -19.74
N ASP A 256 -19.36 9.18 -19.32
CA ASP A 256 -19.72 9.18 -17.91
C ASP A 256 -19.24 7.88 -17.22
N TYR A 257 -18.74 8.00 -15.99
CA TYR A 257 -18.26 6.89 -15.17
C TYR A 257 -19.22 5.70 -15.12
N GLN A 258 -20.52 5.99 -15.00
CA GLN A 258 -21.58 4.98 -14.90
C GLN A 258 -21.76 4.16 -16.18
N ASN A 259 -21.26 4.65 -17.31
CA ASN A 259 -21.42 4.02 -18.61
C ASN A 259 -20.41 2.91 -18.89
N VAL A 260 -19.44 2.62 -18.00
CA VAL A 260 -18.40 1.59 -18.22
C VAL A 260 -18.99 0.23 -18.62
N LYS A 261 -20.06 -0.24 -17.94
CA LYS A 261 -20.73 -1.51 -18.29
C LYS A 261 -21.35 -1.47 -19.70
N SER A 262 -21.89 -0.36 -20.09
CA SER A 262 -22.40 -0.15 -21.45
C SER A 262 -21.27 -0.10 -22.49
N GLY A 263 -20.12 0.50 -22.10
CA GLY A 263 -18.94 0.58 -22.93
C GLY A 263 -18.32 -0.78 -23.23
N VAL A 264 -18.06 -1.60 -22.22
CA VAL A 264 -17.51 -2.94 -22.42
C VAL A 264 -18.48 -3.86 -23.14
N LYS A 265 -19.80 -3.66 -22.98
CA LYS A 265 -20.84 -4.38 -23.72
C LYS A 265 -20.81 -4.05 -25.21
N LYS A 266 -20.48 -2.81 -25.57
CA LYS A 266 -20.45 -2.29 -26.95
C LYS A 266 -19.05 -2.32 -27.56
N TYR A 267 -18.08 -2.93 -26.88
CA TYR A 267 -16.73 -3.02 -27.42
C TYR A 267 -16.74 -3.77 -28.76
N GLU A 268 -16.15 -3.16 -29.79
CA GLU A 268 -16.22 -3.64 -31.20
C GLU A 268 -14.93 -4.37 -31.65
N GLY A 269 -13.96 -4.60 -30.75
CA GLY A 269 -12.77 -5.40 -31.02
C GLY A 269 -13.06 -6.91 -31.09
N PHE A 270 -12.05 -7.70 -31.42
CA PHE A 270 -12.15 -9.16 -31.45
C PHE A 270 -11.92 -9.77 -30.07
N SER A 271 -11.01 -9.20 -29.29
CA SER A 271 -10.60 -9.72 -27.98
C SER A 271 -10.34 -8.60 -26.98
N LEU A 272 -10.82 -8.78 -25.76
CA LEU A 272 -10.68 -7.81 -24.68
C LEU A 272 -9.92 -8.44 -23.49
N LEU A 273 -8.75 -7.89 -23.16
CA LEU A 273 -8.02 -8.29 -21.96
C LEU A 273 -8.68 -7.66 -20.73
N LEU A 274 -8.95 -8.51 -19.75
CA LEU A 274 -9.36 -8.14 -18.40
C LEU A 274 -8.39 -8.76 -17.42
N ASP A 275 -7.77 -7.95 -16.56
CA ASP A 275 -7.00 -8.48 -15.44
C ASP A 275 -7.95 -9.06 -14.40
N PRO A 276 -7.89 -10.36 -14.12
CA PRO A 276 -8.86 -11.01 -13.24
C PRO A 276 -8.68 -10.68 -11.75
N GLU A 277 -7.55 -10.09 -11.35
CA GLU A 277 -7.33 -9.58 -10.00
C GLU A 277 -7.87 -8.15 -9.82
N GLU A 278 -7.87 -7.34 -10.88
CA GLU A 278 -8.24 -5.93 -10.83
C GLU A 278 -9.67 -5.64 -11.30
N THR A 279 -10.14 -6.41 -12.30
CA THR A 279 -11.46 -6.16 -12.90
C THR A 279 -12.58 -6.67 -12.00
N SER A 280 -13.51 -5.79 -11.65
CA SER A 280 -14.69 -6.16 -10.87
C SER A 280 -15.57 -7.18 -11.62
N TYR A 281 -16.09 -8.16 -10.88
CA TYR A 281 -16.92 -9.24 -11.44
C TYR A 281 -18.17 -8.71 -12.16
N SER A 282 -18.80 -7.66 -11.65
CA SER A 282 -19.96 -7.05 -12.28
C SER A 282 -19.66 -6.40 -13.62
N VAL A 283 -18.47 -5.84 -13.82
CA VAL A 283 -18.05 -5.29 -15.11
C VAL A 283 -17.72 -6.42 -16.08
N PHE A 284 -17.00 -7.46 -15.63
CA PHE A 284 -16.77 -8.67 -16.43
C PHE A 284 -18.07 -9.28 -16.96
N LYS A 285 -19.10 -9.42 -16.11
CA LYS A 285 -20.41 -9.96 -16.52
C LYS A 285 -21.19 -9.07 -17.50
N ALA A 286 -20.78 -7.83 -17.66
CA ALA A 286 -21.38 -6.89 -18.61
C ALA A 286 -20.74 -6.93 -20.00
N VAL A 287 -19.58 -7.59 -20.16
CA VAL A 287 -18.88 -7.71 -21.44
C VAL A 287 -19.80 -8.34 -22.49
N GLY A 288 -19.75 -7.77 -23.72
CA GLY A 288 -20.54 -8.21 -24.85
C GLY A 288 -20.04 -9.53 -25.49
N ASN A 289 -20.34 -9.71 -26.76
CA ASN A 289 -19.97 -10.92 -27.51
C ASN A 289 -18.58 -10.75 -28.14
N VAL A 290 -17.54 -10.72 -27.30
CA VAL A 290 -16.12 -10.66 -27.69
C VAL A 290 -15.33 -11.72 -26.91
N ASP A 291 -14.20 -12.14 -27.45
CA ASP A 291 -13.33 -13.07 -26.72
C ASP A 291 -12.69 -12.35 -25.53
N VAL A 292 -12.90 -12.87 -24.31
CA VAL A 292 -12.30 -12.33 -23.11
C VAL A 292 -10.97 -13.03 -22.81
N VAL A 293 -9.89 -12.25 -22.77
CA VAL A 293 -8.55 -12.70 -22.39
C VAL A 293 -8.33 -12.38 -20.92
N CYS A 294 -8.51 -13.37 -20.04
CA CYS A 294 -8.23 -13.22 -18.61
C CYS A 294 -6.74 -13.42 -18.35
N GLN A 295 -5.98 -12.33 -18.34
CA GLN A 295 -4.54 -12.33 -18.08
C GLN A 295 -4.14 -11.07 -17.32
N THR A 296 -2.97 -11.12 -16.66
CA THR A 296 -2.41 -9.97 -15.93
C THR A 296 -2.16 -8.80 -16.87
N SER A 297 -2.56 -7.62 -16.44
CA SER A 297 -2.30 -6.35 -17.13
C SER A 297 -0.80 -6.13 -17.33
N PRO A 298 -0.36 -5.66 -18.51
CA PRO A 298 1.04 -5.30 -18.72
C PRO A 298 1.45 -3.99 -18.03
N VAL A 299 0.49 -3.18 -17.60
CA VAL A 299 0.72 -1.81 -17.08
C VAL A 299 1.49 -1.79 -15.77
N PRO A 300 1.16 -2.61 -14.75
CA PRO A 300 1.92 -2.63 -13.50
C PRO A 300 3.42 -2.86 -13.70
N TYR A 301 3.80 -3.77 -14.61
CA TYR A 301 5.21 -4.01 -14.91
C TYR A 301 5.87 -2.82 -15.63
N MET A 302 5.17 -2.19 -16.59
CA MET A 302 5.67 -1.01 -17.31
C MET A 302 5.88 0.18 -16.35
N LYS A 303 4.97 0.37 -15.41
CA LYS A 303 5.01 1.42 -14.39
C LYS A 303 6.11 1.17 -13.34
N ALA A 304 6.34 -0.09 -12.98
CA ALA A 304 7.35 -0.49 -12.00
C ALA A 304 8.77 -0.18 -12.46
N VAL A 305 9.06 -0.24 -13.77
CA VAL A 305 10.37 0.08 -14.35
C VAL A 305 10.44 1.58 -14.62
N LYS A 306 11.05 2.32 -13.71
CA LYS A 306 11.13 3.78 -13.76
C LYS A 306 12.09 4.23 -14.87
N ASN A 307 11.67 5.25 -15.61
CA ASN A 307 12.53 5.92 -16.59
C ASN A 307 13.47 6.95 -15.91
N ASP A 308 14.40 7.53 -16.68
CA ASP A 308 15.41 8.47 -16.15
C ASP A 308 14.79 9.71 -15.49
N ALA A 309 13.65 10.20 -16.00
CA ALA A 309 12.97 11.36 -15.41
C ALA A 309 12.36 11.01 -14.05
N GLU A 310 11.71 9.85 -13.94
CA GLU A 310 11.16 9.35 -12.69
C GLU A 310 12.27 9.07 -11.66
N ILE A 311 13.38 8.41 -12.05
CA ILE A 311 14.53 8.20 -11.15
C ILE A 311 15.14 9.51 -10.66
N LYS A 312 15.30 10.50 -11.56
CA LYS A 312 15.73 11.84 -11.17
C LYS A 312 14.75 12.50 -10.22
N GLY A 313 13.46 12.32 -10.46
CA GLY A 313 12.39 12.78 -9.57
C GLY A 313 12.50 12.18 -8.18
N TYR A 314 12.66 10.85 -8.06
CA TYR A 314 12.88 10.19 -6.76
C TYR A 314 14.08 10.73 -6.01
N ARG A 315 15.24 10.89 -6.68
CA ARG A 315 16.43 11.47 -6.03
C ARG A 315 16.17 12.89 -5.52
N SER A 316 15.40 13.70 -6.26
CA SER A 316 14.97 15.02 -5.84
C SER A 316 13.98 14.98 -4.66
N ALA A 317 12.99 14.08 -4.71
CA ALA A 317 12.01 13.88 -3.64
C ALA A 317 12.68 13.44 -2.33
N MET A 318 13.60 12.46 -2.40
CA MET A 318 14.34 11.95 -1.24
C MET A 318 15.30 13.00 -0.65
N LEU A 319 15.87 13.89 -1.46
CA LEU A 319 16.65 15.03 -0.97
C LEU A 319 15.79 15.99 -0.15
N LYS A 320 14.60 16.35 -0.67
CA LYS A 320 13.66 17.24 0.02
C LYS A 320 13.15 16.62 1.32
N ASP A 321 12.78 15.35 1.25
CA ASP A 321 12.31 14.59 2.42
C ASP A 321 13.41 14.45 3.48
N GLY A 322 14.65 14.19 3.05
CA GLY A 322 15.81 14.14 3.94
C GLY A 322 16.07 15.48 4.67
N ILE A 323 15.88 16.61 3.99
CA ILE A 323 15.97 17.94 4.61
C ILE A 323 14.89 18.10 5.69
N ALA A 324 13.64 17.70 5.41
CA ALA A 324 12.54 17.74 6.38
C ALA A 324 12.82 16.83 7.57
N MET A 325 13.30 15.60 7.33
CA MET A 325 13.67 14.63 8.35
C MET A 325 14.80 15.14 9.25
N VAL A 326 15.84 15.76 8.71
CA VAL A 326 16.93 16.34 9.53
C VAL A 326 16.40 17.44 10.46
N LYS A 327 15.58 18.35 9.94
CA LYS A 327 14.96 19.42 10.76
C LYS A 327 14.08 18.81 11.86
N PHE A 328 13.33 17.77 11.52
CA PHE A 328 12.46 17.06 12.49
C PHE A 328 13.28 16.35 13.57
N LEU A 329 14.28 15.54 13.20
CA LEU A 329 15.11 14.79 14.14
C LEU A 329 15.90 15.71 15.08
N LYS A 330 16.42 16.84 14.56
CA LYS A 330 17.05 17.87 15.39
C LYS A 330 16.10 18.45 16.42
N TRP A 331 14.84 18.68 16.05
CA TRP A 331 13.83 19.24 16.92
C TRP A 331 13.30 18.22 17.98
N LEU A 332 13.21 16.93 17.62
CA LEU A 332 12.42 15.92 18.34
C LEU A 332 12.90 15.73 19.79
N LYS A 333 14.16 15.34 20.01
CA LYS A 333 14.66 15.01 21.36
C LYS A 333 14.56 16.20 22.34
N PRO A 334 15.02 17.41 21.99
CA PRO A 334 14.84 18.58 22.86
C PRO A 334 13.37 18.92 23.16
N ALA A 335 12.48 18.71 22.20
CA ALA A 335 11.06 18.96 22.37
C ALA A 335 10.40 17.95 23.32
N VAL A 336 10.78 16.68 23.23
CA VAL A 336 10.31 15.64 24.16
C VAL A 336 10.84 15.88 25.58
N GLU A 337 12.11 16.25 25.73
CA GLU A 337 12.70 16.63 27.04
C GLU A 337 11.99 17.82 27.69
N ALA A 338 11.49 18.75 26.88
CA ALA A 338 10.70 19.89 27.38
C ALA A 338 9.26 19.49 27.77
N GLY A 339 8.78 18.30 27.41
CA GLY A 339 7.45 17.77 27.71
C GLY A 339 6.35 18.24 26.76
N GLY A 340 5.20 17.57 26.82
CA GLY A 340 3.98 17.93 26.10
C GLY A 340 3.96 17.55 24.60
N GLN A 341 4.91 16.74 24.14
CA GLN A 341 4.86 16.17 22.80
C GLN A 341 4.12 14.85 22.83
N THR A 342 3.27 14.61 21.85
CA THR A 342 2.48 13.38 21.69
C THR A 342 2.73 12.76 20.31
N GLU A 343 2.31 11.52 20.11
CA GLU A 343 2.37 10.82 18.81
C GLU A 343 1.73 11.64 17.68
N MET A 344 0.53 12.22 17.92
CA MET A 344 -0.11 13.11 16.95
C MET A 344 0.62 14.46 16.79
N SER A 345 1.31 14.96 17.82
CA SER A 345 2.04 16.24 17.71
C SER A 345 3.29 16.10 16.86
N VAL A 346 4.00 14.96 16.93
CA VAL A 346 5.19 14.71 16.10
C VAL A 346 4.83 14.45 14.65
N ASP A 347 3.71 13.77 14.39
CA ASP A 347 3.16 13.65 13.04
C ASP A 347 2.89 15.03 12.42
N ARG A 348 2.09 15.86 13.08
CA ARG A 348 1.80 17.23 12.63
C ARG A 348 3.07 18.05 12.40
N LYS A 349 4.08 17.89 13.25
CA LYS A 349 5.35 18.60 13.10
C LYS A 349 6.12 18.17 11.86
N LEU A 350 6.21 16.86 11.62
CA LEU A 350 6.91 16.33 10.44
C LEU A 350 6.18 16.71 9.15
N THR A 351 4.87 16.56 9.10
CA THR A 351 4.04 16.96 7.97
C THR A 351 4.22 18.45 7.63
N ALA A 352 4.26 19.32 8.65
CA ALA A 352 4.50 20.75 8.43
C ALA A 352 5.89 21.02 7.83
N LEU A 353 6.94 20.31 8.26
CA LEU A 353 8.30 20.45 7.72
C LEU A 353 8.41 19.93 6.28
N ARG A 354 7.69 18.87 5.94
CA ARG A 354 7.56 18.37 4.56
C ARG A 354 6.83 19.38 3.67
N ALA A 355 5.78 20.01 4.19
CA ALA A 355 5.02 21.04 3.47
C ALA A 355 5.83 22.32 3.17
N GLU A 356 6.93 22.57 3.88
CA GLU A 356 7.88 23.65 3.54
C GLU A 356 8.72 23.34 2.28
N GLN A 357 8.78 22.07 1.86
CA GLN A 357 9.59 21.67 0.73
C GLN A 357 8.90 21.95 -0.62
N PRO A 358 9.65 22.34 -1.65
CA PRO A 358 9.06 22.57 -2.97
C PRO A 358 8.44 21.30 -3.54
N LEU A 359 7.36 21.47 -4.31
CA LEU A 359 6.60 20.39 -4.96
C LEU A 359 5.86 19.45 -3.99
N PHE A 360 5.83 19.72 -2.70
CA PHE A 360 4.99 18.97 -1.76
C PHE A 360 3.51 19.06 -2.15
N ARG A 361 2.82 17.93 -2.09
CA ARG A 361 1.39 17.81 -2.40
C ARG A 361 0.56 17.29 -1.23
N ASP A 362 1.04 16.21 -0.59
CA ASP A 362 0.36 15.57 0.54
C ASP A 362 1.33 14.62 1.26
N ILE A 363 0.87 13.93 2.28
CA ILE A 363 1.52 12.71 2.81
C ILE A 363 1.26 11.53 1.87
N SER A 364 2.15 10.53 1.87
CA SER A 364 1.98 9.31 1.04
C SER A 364 1.15 8.23 1.72
N PHE A 365 1.04 8.28 3.04
CA PHE A 365 0.17 7.48 3.91
C PHE A 365 0.08 8.14 5.29
N ASP A 366 -0.88 7.72 6.11
CA ASP A 366 -1.03 8.24 7.47
C ASP A 366 0.18 7.85 8.32
N THR A 367 0.81 8.83 8.96
CA THR A 367 2.04 8.63 9.73
C THR A 367 1.84 7.64 10.86
N ILE A 368 2.68 6.64 10.93
CA ILE A 368 2.78 5.72 12.06
C ILE A 368 3.80 6.28 13.05
N ALA A 369 3.33 6.85 14.14
CA ALA A 369 4.17 7.36 15.22
C ALA A 369 3.86 6.57 16.49
N GLY A 370 4.48 5.40 16.65
CA GLY A 370 4.24 4.48 17.76
C GLY A 370 5.31 4.59 18.86
N TYR A 371 4.97 5.16 20.00
CA TYR A 371 5.85 5.22 21.16
C TYR A 371 5.66 4.01 22.08
N ALA A 372 6.74 3.44 22.56
CA ALA A 372 6.74 2.28 23.46
C ALA A 372 5.91 1.11 22.87
N ASP A 373 4.91 0.58 23.59
CA ASP A 373 4.09 -0.55 23.15
C ASP A 373 3.20 -0.26 21.93
N HIS A 374 2.87 0.99 21.62
CA HIS A 374 2.23 1.37 20.35
C HIS A 374 3.12 1.07 19.15
N GLY A 375 4.45 1.17 19.29
CA GLY A 375 5.40 0.75 18.25
C GLY A 375 5.31 -0.74 17.89
N ALA A 376 4.73 -1.59 18.75
CA ALA A 376 4.48 -3.00 18.45
C ALA A 376 3.25 -3.24 17.56
N ILE A 377 2.43 -2.23 17.32
CA ILE A 377 1.28 -2.27 16.41
C ILE A 377 1.78 -1.84 15.03
N VAL A 378 1.98 -2.79 14.12
CA VAL A 378 2.70 -2.59 12.85
C VAL A 378 2.19 -1.41 12.02
N HIS A 379 0.85 -1.26 11.92
CA HIS A 379 0.16 -0.15 11.27
C HIS A 379 -0.64 0.63 12.33
N TYR A 380 0.08 1.18 13.32
CA TYR A 380 -0.52 2.03 14.34
C TYR A 380 -0.88 3.39 13.77
N GLU A 381 -2.09 3.82 14.01
CA GLU A 381 -2.55 5.18 13.71
C GLU A 381 -3.03 5.83 15.01
N ALA A 382 -2.37 6.90 15.42
CA ALA A 382 -2.75 7.63 16.62
C ALA A 382 -4.06 8.38 16.38
N THR A 383 -5.04 8.17 17.28
CA THR A 383 -6.30 8.90 17.31
C THR A 383 -6.36 9.79 18.57
N PRO A 384 -7.27 10.76 18.65
CA PRO A 384 -7.42 11.56 19.87
C PRO A 384 -7.64 10.72 21.15
N GLU A 385 -8.19 9.52 21.01
CA GLU A 385 -8.45 8.59 22.11
C GLU A 385 -7.23 7.75 22.50
N THR A 386 -6.32 7.50 21.55
CA THR A 386 -5.13 6.66 21.76
C THR A 386 -3.84 7.46 21.85
N ASP A 387 -3.86 8.76 21.51
CA ASP A 387 -2.70 9.66 21.48
C ASP A 387 -1.93 9.64 22.81
N ARG A 388 -0.65 9.34 22.74
CA ARG A 388 0.20 9.19 23.91
C ARG A 388 1.25 10.29 23.99
N GLU A 389 1.50 10.81 25.19
CA GLU A 389 2.62 11.71 25.46
C GLU A 389 3.95 10.94 25.37
N LEU A 390 4.93 11.55 24.70
CA LEU A 390 6.27 11.01 24.55
C LEU A 390 7.11 11.38 25.78
N GLU A 391 7.85 10.41 26.29
CA GLU A 391 8.73 10.60 27.43
C GLU A 391 10.21 10.49 26.98
N PRO A 392 11.19 11.13 27.69
CA PRO A 392 12.59 11.13 27.27
C PRO A 392 13.31 9.81 27.62
N HIS A 393 12.73 8.68 27.21
CA HIS A 393 13.32 7.33 27.30
C HIS A 393 12.66 6.39 26.27
N GLY A 394 13.27 5.21 26.05
CA GLY A 394 12.73 4.19 25.16
C GLY A 394 12.76 4.58 23.68
N LEU A 395 11.94 3.90 22.89
CA LEU A 395 11.93 3.97 21.43
C LEU A 395 10.62 4.58 20.89
N LEU A 396 10.76 5.46 19.90
CA LEU A 396 9.69 5.89 18.99
C LEU A 396 9.92 5.25 17.64
N LEU A 397 8.98 4.43 17.17
CA LEU A 397 8.92 3.98 15.78
C LEU A 397 8.16 5.04 14.99
N LEU A 398 8.82 5.63 13.99
CA LEU A 398 8.24 6.67 13.14
C LEU A 398 8.35 6.22 11.68
N ASP A 399 7.21 5.89 11.09
CA ASP A 399 7.06 5.51 9.69
C ASP A 399 6.18 6.53 8.99
N SER A 400 6.67 7.09 7.87
CA SER A 400 6.04 8.24 7.25
C SER A 400 6.56 8.49 5.84
N GLY A 401 5.77 9.17 5.03
CA GLY A 401 6.19 9.54 3.70
C GLY A 401 5.45 10.75 3.15
N ALA A 402 5.87 11.22 1.99
CA ALA A 402 5.29 12.36 1.31
C ALA A 402 5.06 12.10 -0.17
N GLN A 403 4.02 12.71 -0.70
CA GLN A 403 3.79 12.89 -2.13
C GLN A 403 4.41 14.23 -2.56
N TYR A 404 5.53 14.15 -3.28
CA TYR A 404 6.04 15.28 -4.05
C TYR A 404 5.64 15.10 -5.50
N GLN A 405 5.43 16.19 -6.23
CA GLN A 405 5.02 16.09 -7.64
C GLN A 405 6.04 15.33 -8.50
N ASP A 406 7.28 15.25 -8.09
CA ASP A 406 8.36 14.54 -8.76
C ASP A 406 8.70 13.16 -8.16
N GLY A 407 8.01 12.71 -7.10
CA GLY A 407 8.20 11.37 -6.52
C GLY A 407 7.46 11.16 -5.21
N THR A 408 7.31 9.92 -4.83
CA THR A 408 6.73 9.48 -3.55
C THR A 408 7.86 9.04 -2.62
N THR A 409 7.79 9.40 -1.33
CA THR A 409 8.74 8.92 -0.33
C THR A 409 8.07 7.99 0.67
N ASP A 410 8.87 7.09 1.21
CA ASP A 410 8.53 6.11 2.22
C ASP A 410 9.78 5.87 3.09
N ILE A 411 9.65 6.02 4.40
CA ILE A 411 10.77 5.92 5.33
C ILE A 411 10.31 5.56 6.73
N THR A 412 10.96 4.57 7.32
CA THR A 412 10.86 4.33 8.77
C THR A 412 12.18 4.60 9.48
N ARG A 413 12.11 5.30 10.60
CA ARG A 413 13.19 5.37 11.59
C ARG A 413 12.66 5.03 12.97
N THR A 414 13.35 4.11 13.66
CA THR A 414 13.14 3.90 15.09
C THR A 414 14.17 4.74 15.84
N ILE A 415 13.71 5.60 16.74
CA ILE A 415 14.49 6.68 17.35
C ILE A 415 14.50 6.49 18.87
N ALA A 416 15.69 6.47 19.48
CA ALA A 416 15.83 6.50 20.93
C ALA A 416 15.52 7.91 21.46
N LEU A 417 14.48 8.08 22.24
CA LEU A 417 14.11 9.36 22.83
C LEU A 417 14.97 9.71 24.07
N GLY A 418 15.74 8.77 24.57
CA GLY A 418 16.65 8.87 25.69
C GLY A 418 17.30 7.54 25.98
N PRO A 419 17.51 7.16 27.29
CA PRO A 419 18.03 5.84 27.64
C PRO A 419 17.15 4.71 27.10
N VAL A 420 17.81 3.66 26.58
CA VAL A 420 17.16 2.44 26.07
C VAL A 420 17.68 1.23 26.83
N SER A 421 16.87 0.20 26.99
CA SER A 421 17.22 -1.08 27.63
C SER A 421 18.13 -1.93 26.74
N GLU A 422 18.80 -2.92 27.33
CA GLU A 422 19.61 -3.87 26.58
C GLU A 422 18.76 -4.72 25.62
N GLU A 423 17.49 -5.00 25.96
CA GLU A 423 16.55 -5.69 25.05
C GLU A 423 16.20 -4.83 23.84
N GLU A 424 15.94 -3.53 24.01
CA GLU A 424 15.70 -2.60 22.91
C GLU A 424 16.91 -2.49 21.98
N LYS A 425 18.13 -2.42 22.53
CA LYS A 425 19.37 -2.42 21.73
C LYS A 425 19.53 -3.70 20.94
N HIS A 426 19.30 -4.83 21.58
CA HIS A 426 19.42 -6.15 20.95
C HIS A 426 18.48 -6.27 19.75
N VAL A 427 17.19 -6.00 19.97
CA VAL A 427 16.15 -6.07 18.93
C VAL A 427 16.39 -5.05 17.81
N TYR A 428 16.76 -3.82 18.17
CA TYR A 428 17.11 -2.79 17.20
C TYR A 428 18.27 -3.23 16.29
N THR A 429 19.31 -3.81 16.89
CA THR A 429 20.50 -4.26 16.15
C THR A 429 20.19 -5.44 15.23
N LEU A 430 19.31 -6.36 15.64
CA LEU A 430 18.85 -7.45 14.77
C LEU A 430 18.12 -6.91 13.52
N VAL A 431 17.25 -5.92 13.69
CA VAL A 431 16.55 -5.27 12.58
C VAL A 431 17.52 -4.54 11.67
N LEU A 432 18.46 -3.76 12.25
CA LEU A 432 19.50 -3.08 11.49
C LEU A 432 20.35 -4.03 10.66
N LYS A 433 20.74 -5.19 11.22
CA LYS A 433 21.49 -6.23 10.47
C LYS A 433 20.70 -6.71 9.27
N GLY A 434 19.40 -6.99 9.43
CA GLY A 434 18.55 -7.42 8.33
C GLY A 434 18.46 -6.36 7.23
N HIS A 435 18.27 -5.09 7.60
CA HIS A 435 18.27 -3.96 6.69
C HIS A 435 19.59 -3.83 5.92
N ILE A 436 20.72 -3.87 6.61
CA ILE A 436 22.05 -3.77 5.97
C ILE A 436 22.31 -4.91 5.00
N GLN A 437 21.85 -6.14 5.30
CA GLN A 437 22.06 -7.30 4.41
C GLN A 437 21.30 -7.17 3.09
N ILE A 438 20.12 -6.54 3.06
CA ILE A 438 19.42 -6.19 1.82
C ILE A 438 20.22 -5.13 1.04
N GLU A 439 20.63 -4.06 1.68
CA GLU A 439 21.42 -2.97 1.08
C GLU A 439 22.75 -3.47 0.47
N LEU A 440 23.41 -4.41 1.13
CA LEU A 440 24.64 -5.03 0.64
C LEU A 440 24.42 -6.06 -0.47
N CYS A 441 23.19 -6.54 -0.66
CA CYS A 441 22.90 -7.66 -1.56
C CYS A 441 23.31 -7.37 -3.00
N LYS A 442 23.94 -8.37 -3.60
CA LYS A 442 24.21 -8.45 -5.04
C LYS A 442 23.55 -9.72 -5.55
N PHE A 443 22.77 -9.61 -6.62
CA PHE A 443 21.96 -10.73 -7.09
C PHE A 443 21.98 -10.86 -8.62
N LEU A 444 21.74 -12.08 -9.08
CA LEU A 444 21.69 -12.36 -10.51
C LEU A 444 20.41 -11.75 -11.12
N LYS A 445 20.53 -11.12 -12.27
CA LYS A 445 19.37 -10.68 -13.04
C LYS A 445 18.40 -11.84 -13.27
N GLY A 446 17.13 -11.62 -12.98
CA GLY A 446 16.10 -12.64 -12.96
C GLY A 446 15.74 -13.17 -11.58
N ALA A 447 16.48 -12.79 -10.54
CA ALA A 447 16.09 -13.08 -9.16
C ALA A 447 14.84 -12.28 -8.77
N ALA A 448 13.92 -12.93 -8.06
CA ALA A 448 12.76 -12.33 -7.46
C ALA A 448 13.01 -11.99 -5.97
N GLY A 449 12.24 -11.05 -5.44
CA GLY A 449 12.41 -10.63 -4.06
C GLY A 449 12.23 -11.74 -3.02
N THR A 450 11.44 -12.77 -3.31
CA THR A 450 11.31 -13.95 -2.44
C THR A 450 12.65 -14.66 -2.19
N GLN A 451 13.58 -14.63 -3.16
CA GLN A 451 14.91 -15.22 -3.01
C GLN A 451 15.83 -14.35 -2.15
N ILE A 452 15.54 -13.08 -2.01
CA ILE A 452 16.32 -12.07 -1.28
C ILE A 452 15.81 -11.88 0.15
N ASP A 453 14.52 -12.06 0.40
CA ASP A 453 13.83 -11.82 1.67
C ASP A 453 14.52 -12.48 2.88
N VAL A 454 15.10 -13.67 2.70
CA VAL A 454 15.80 -14.38 3.77
C VAL A 454 16.98 -13.60 4.36
N LEU A 455 17.61 -12.72 3.57
CA LEU A 455 18.74 -11.91 4.03
C LEU A 455 18.31 -10.94 5.15
N ALA A 456 17.13 -10.38 5.04
CA ALA A 456 16.56 -9.51 6.07
C ALA A 456 16.20 -10.26 7.36
N ARG A 457 15.90 -11.56 7.26
CA ARG A 457 15.38 -12.35 8.39
C ARG A 457 16.44 -13.19 9.11
N GLU A 458 17.54 -13.48 8.47
CA GLU A 458 18.51 -14.46 8.89
C GLU A 458 19.02 -14.22 10.32
N ALA A 459 19.42 -12.98 10.64
CA ALA A 459 19.87 -12.61 11.98
C ALA A 459 18.76 -12.79 13.04
N MET A 460 17.52 -12.43 12.70
CA MET A 460 16.37 -12.59 13.59
C MET A 460 16.01 -14.06 13.82
N TRP A 461 16.06 -14.89 12.77
CA TRP A 461 15.75 -16.32 12.87
C TRP A 461 16.74 -17.08 13.72
N ARG A 462 18.02 -16.71 13.69
CA ARG A 462 19.03 -17.27 14.60
C ARG A 462 18.68 -17.05 16.05
N ASP A 463 17.99 -15.94 16.33
CA ASP A 463 17.54 -15.57 17.68
C ASP A 463 16.12 -16.04 18.00
N GLY A 464 15.49 -16.80 17.10
CA GLY A 464 14.14 -17.32 17.24
C GLY A 464 13.04 -16.27 17.08
N MET A 465 13.34 -15.09 16.48
CA MET A 465 12.43 -14.00 16.22
C MET A 465 12.03 -13.92 14.74
N ASN A 466 10.86 -13.38 14.45
CA ASN A 466 10.37 -13.20 13.07
C ASN A 466 9.32 -12.08 13.00
N TYR A 467 9.12 -11.54 11.81
CA TYR A 467 8.01 -10.65 11.47
C TYR A 467 7.18 -11.25 10.33
N LEU A 468 5.90 -10.85 10.25
CA LEU A 468 4.91 -11.51 9.38
C LEU A 468 4.46 -10.64 8.18
N HIS A 469 4.95 -9.40 8.05
CA HIS A 469 4.73 -8.56 6.87
C HIS A 469 5.81 -8.78 5.80
N GLY A 470 5.66 -8.16 4.64
CA GLY A 470 6.69 -8.14 3.60
C GLY A 470 7.91 -7.34 4.04
N THR A 471 9.07 -7.67 3.51
CA THR A 471 10.31 -6.90 3.74
C THR A 471 10.40 -5.67 2.86
N GLY A 472 9.62 -5.62 1.77
CA GLY A 472 9.59 -4.45 0.89
C GLY A 472 8.63 -4.60 -0.27
N HIS A 473 8.22 -3.46 -0.82
CA HIS A 473 7.30 -3.30 -1.93
C HIS A 473 7.81 -2.23 -2.89
N GLY A 474 7.32 -2.23 -4.13
CA GLY A 474 7.57 -1.11 -5.04
C GLY A 474 6.91 0.18 -4.55
N VAL A 475 7.42 1.31 -5.02
CA VAL A 475 6.90 2.65 -4.70
C VAL A 475 6.51 3.35 -6.00
N GLY A 476 5.34 3.98 -6.04
CA GLY A 476 4.85 4.72 -7.20
C GLY A 476 5.57 6.08 -7.37
N SER A 477 5.64 6.62 -8.60
CA SER A 477 6.18 7.94 -8.87
C SER A 477 5.08 8.99 -8.84
N TYR A 478 4.92 9.69 -7.72
CA TYR A 478 3.76 10.52 -7.40
C TYR A 478 2.47 9.74 -7.68
N LEU A 479 2.41 8.53 -7.07
CA LEU A 479 1.31 7.58 -7.13
C LEU A 479 1.23 6.83 -5.79
N ASN A 480 0.59 5.66 -5.77
CA ASN A 480 0.44 4.86 -4.56
C ASN A 480 1.80 4.52 -3.95
N VAL A 481 1.93 4.68 -2.64
CA VAL A 481 3.14 4.28 -1.91
C VAL A 481 3.41 2.79 -2.08
N HIS A 482 2.38 1.94 -1.99
CA HIS A 482 2.47 0.52 -2.30
C HIS A 482 2.25 0.29 -3.80
N GLU A 483 3.28 -0.15 -4.50
CA GLU A 483 3.22 -0.47 -5.92
C GLU A 483 3.74 -1.89 -6.18
N GLY A 484 3.03 -2.63 -7.01
CA GLY A 484 3.49 -3.91 -7.52
C GLY A 484 4.12 -3.78 -8.93
N PRO A 485 4.45 -4.92 -9.56
CA PRO A 485 4.17 -6.30 -9.15
C PRO A 485 5.27 -6.99 -8.35
N HIS A 486 6.46 -6.39 -8.21
CA HIS A 486 7.60 -6.92 -7.46
C HIS A 486 7.50 -6.59 -5.97
N GLN A 487 8.02 -7.50 -5.13
CA GLN A 487 8.04 -7.35 -3.66
C GLN A 487 9.17 -8.18 -3.08
N ILE A 488 9.74 -7.76 -1.95
CA ILE A 488 10.61 -8.59 -1.10
C ILE A 488 9.73 -9.18 0.00
N ARG A 489 9.51 -10.51 -0.02
CA ARG A 489 8.65 -11.17 0.97
C ARG A 489 8.81 -12.69 0.97
N MET A 490 8.38 -13.35 2.04
CA MET A 490 8.47 -14.81 2.17
C MET A 490 7.59 -15.56 1.15
N GLU A 491 6.39 -15.05 0.89
CA GLU A 491 5.50 -15.70 -0.05
C GLU A 491 6.00 -15.54 -1.48
N TRP A 492 5.89 -16.60 -2.26
CA TRP A 492 6.37 -16.62 -3.63
C TRP A 492 5.72 -15.53 -4.48
N LYS A 493 6.56 -14.66 -5.04
CA LYS A 493 6.24 -13.70 -6.09
C LYS A 493 7.21 -13.93 -7.26
N SER A 494 6.65 -14.18 -8.43
CA SER A 494 7.44 -14.58 -9.61
C SER A 494 8.10 -13.42 -10.35
N THR A 495 7.74 -12.17 -10.05
CA THR A 495 8.27 -11.00 -10.75
C THR A 495 9.74 -10.78 -10.40
N PRO A 496 10.66 -10.88 -11.38
CA PRO A 496 12.07 -10.63 -11.15
C PRO A 496 12.35 -9.13 -11.04
N PHE A 497 13.39 -8.79 -10.29
CA PHE A 497 13.94 -7.43 -10.31
C PHE A 497 14.64 -7.12 -11.63
N VAL A 498 14.42 -5.90 -12.11
CA VAL A 498 15.15 -5.33 -13.23
C VAL A 498 15.62 -3.92 -12.90
N GLU A 499 16.64 -3.45 -13.60
CA GLU A 499 17.16 -2.08 -13.47
C GLU A 499 16.04 -1.04 -13.61
N GLY A 500 16.04 -0.03 -12.76
CA GLY A 500 15.02 1.02 -12.69
C GLY A 500 13.83 0.71 -11.80
N MET A 501 13.66 -0.50 -11.25
CA MET A 501 12.63 -0.77 -10.25
C MET A 501 13.02 -0.14 -8.91
N THR A 502 12.03 0.50 -8.23
CA THR A 502 12.17 0.98 -6.85
C THR A 502 11.53 -0.02 -5.90
N VAL A 503 12.11 -0.21 -4.71
CA VAL A 503 11.59 -1.12 -3.70
C VAL A 503 11.96 -0.62 -2.30
N THR A 504 11.08 -0.78 -1.31
CA THR A 504 11.42 -0.54 0.10
C THR A 504 12.23 -1.70 0.67
N ASP A 505 12.94 -1.42 1.76
CA ASP A 505 13.67 -2.39 2.59
C ASP A 505 13.33 -2.06 4.05
N GLU A 506 12.32 -2.73 4.60
CA GLU A 506 11.63 -2.38 5.85
C GLU A 506 11.50 -3.55 6.84
N PRO A 507 12.56 -4.30 7.15
CA PRO A 507 12.48 -5.34 8.18
C PRO A 507 12.07 -4.75 9.53
N GLY A 508 11.35 -5.52 10.35
CA GLY A 508 10.91 -5.07 11.66
C GLY A 508 10.78 -6.20 12.68
N LEU A 509 10.71 -5.85 13.96
CA LEU A 509 10.38 -6.77 15.06
C LEU A 509 9.41 -6.07 16.01
N TYR A 510 8.36 -6.76 16.44
CA TYR A 510 7.25 -6.19 17.20
C TYR A 510 6.96 -7.05 18.42
N LEU A 511 7.24 -6.52 19.60
CA LEU A 511 7.10 -7.20 20.88
C LEU A 511 5.83 -6.68 21.57
N ALA A 512 4.72 -7.34 21.33
CA ALA A 512 3.39 -6.94 21.80
C ALA A 512 3.38 -6.52 23.27
N GLY A 513 2.81 -5.34 23.59
CA GLY A 513 2.77 -4.75 24.92
C GLY A 513 4.11 -4.22 25.44
N ARG A 514 5.14 -4.13 24.58
CA ARG A 514 6.46 -3.62 24.95
C ARG A 514 6.96 -2.52 24.00
N PHE A 515 7.43 -2.86 22.81
CA PHE A 515 7.90 -1.91 21.80
C PHE A 515 7.99 -2.58 20.42
N GLY A 516 8.17 -1.78 19.39
CA GLY A 516 8.47 -2.22 18.03
C GLY A 516 9.67 -1.50 17.45
N VAL A 517 10.33 -2.15 16.49
CA VAL A 517 11.44 -1.60 15.71
C VAL A 517 11.19 -1.89 14.23
N ARG A 518 11.29 -0.87 13.39
CA ARG A 518 11.39 -0.95 11.92
C ARG A 518 12.43 0.06 11.44
N ILE A 519 13.26 -0.33 10.50
CA ILE A 519 14.22 0.54 9.84
C ILE A 519 14.01 0.36 8.35
N GLU A 520 13.83 1.47 7.64
CA GLU A 520 13.44 1.44 6.25
C GLU A 520 14.15 2.48 5.39
N ASN A 521 14.56 2.05 4.22
CA ASN A 521 14.93 2.89 3.10
C ASN A 521 14.14 2.48 1.84
N THR A 522 13.92 3.44 0.94
CA THR A 522 13.55 3.19 -0.45
C THR A 522 14.82 3.03 -1.28
N LEU A 523 14.87 1.96 -2.06
CA LEU A 523 16.01 1.56 -2.88
C LEU A 523 15.64 1.63 -4.36
N VAL A 524 16.65 1.73 -5.23
CA VAL A 524 16.51 1.52 -6.68
C VAL A 524 17.43 0.39 -7.13
N VAL A 525 16.92 -0.43 -8.05
CA VAL A 525 17.71 -1.51 -8.67
C VAL A 525 18.61 -0.94 -9.75
N GLU A 526 19.91 -1.19 -9.64
CA GLU A 526 20.92 -0.77 -10.59
C GLU A 526 21.76 -1.94 -11.10
N LYS A 527 22.38 -1.78 -12.27
CA LYS A 527 23.39 -2.72 -12.78
C LYS A 527 24.61 -2.71 -11.86
N TYR A 528 25.07 -3.89 -11.45
CA TYR A 528 26.31 -4.04 -10.68
C TYR A 528 27.50 -4.38 -11.60
N LYS A 529 27.47 -5.56 -12.21
CA LYS A 529 28.51 -6.01 -13.16
C LYS A 529 27.99 -7.11 -14.07
N GLU A 530 28.70 -7.33 -15.17
CA GLU A 530 28.50 -8.45 -16.07
C GLU A 530 29.74 -9.35 -16.07
N THR A 531 29.55 -10.65 -16.04
CA THR A 531 30.60 -11.67 -16.00
C THR A 531 30.25 -12.84 -16.92
N GLU A 532 31.12 -13.83 -17.05
CA GLU A 532 30.81 -15.09 -17.73
C GLU A 532 29.65 -15.87 -17.11
N PHE A 533 29.28 -15.57 -15.83
CA PHE A 533 28.17 -16.17 -15.11
C PHE A 533 26.83 -15.41 -15.29
N GLY A 534 26.84 -14.27 -15.96
CA GLY A 534 25.65 -13.46 -16.24
C GLY A 534 25.76 -12.00 -15.78
N GLU A 535 24.63 -11.32 -15.87
CA GLU A 535 24.45 -9.93 -15.44
C GLU A 535 24.00 -9.92 -13.98
N PHE A 536 24.69 -9.14 -13.14
CA PHE A 536 24.38 -8.96 -11.72
C PHE A 536 23.86 -7.56 -11.46
N LEU A 537 22.85 -7.48 -10.59
CA LEU A 537 22.22 -6.27 -10.11
C LEU A 537 22.57 -6.01 -8.65
N LYS A 538 22.33 -4.80 -8.19
CA LYS A 538 22.45 -4.34 -6.81
C LYS A 538 21.31 -3.40 -6.47
N PHE A 539 21.17 -3.09 -5.20
CA PHE A 539 20.39 -1.95 -4.74
C PHE A 539 21.27 -0.71 -4.54
N ASP A 540 20.71 0.46 -4.77
CA ASP A 540 21.25 1.77 -4.37
C ASP A 540 20.19 2.49 -3.53
N SER A 541 20.58 2.92 -2.34
CA SER A 541 19.68 3.62 -1.42
C SER A 541 19.30 4.99 -1.96
N LEU A 542 18.00 5.27 -2.09
CA LEU A 542 17.48 6.59 -2.44
C LEU A 542 17.25 7.46 -1.21
N THR A 543 16.86 6.85 -0.10
CA THR A 543 16.57 7.54 1.16
C THR A 543 17.82 8.20 1.73
N LEU A 544 17.68 9.45 2.14
CA LEU A 544 18.74 10.28 2.74
C LEU A 544 18.32 10.71 4.15
N CYS A 545 18.56 9.87 5.15
CA CYS A 545 18.22 10.17 6.54
C CYS A 545 19.14 9.38 7.47
N PRO A 546 19.75 9.99 8.51
CA PRO A 546 20.58 9.23 9.44
C PRO A 546 19.79 8.12 10.14
N ILE A 547 20.48 7.00 10.38
CA ILE A 547 20.01 5.89 11.23
C ILE A 547 20.49 6.20 12.66
N ASP A 548 19.60 6.12 13.66
CA ASP A 548 19.97 6.41 15.05
C ASP A 548 20.96 5.35 15.56
N THR A 549 22.15 5.80 15.99
CA THR A 549 23.21 4.91 16.48
C THR A 549 23.17 4.64 17.99
N VAL A 550 22.31 5.37 18.72
CA VAL A 550 22.17 5.22 20.19
C VAL A 550 21.71 3.80 20.59
N PRO A 551 20.71 3.20 19.91
CA PRO A 551 20.24 1.87 20.27
C PRO A 551 21.06 0.72 19.66
N ILE A 552 22.22 0.98 19.07
CA ILE A 552 23.05 -0.06 18.45
C ILE A 552 23.92 -0.77 19.50
N ASP A 553 23.82 -2.10 19.57
CA ASP A 553 24.86 -2.94 20.19
C ASP A 553 25.95 -3.27 19.15
N LYS A 554 27.04 -2.50 19.19
CA LYS A 554 28.15 -2.63 18.23
C LYS A 554 28.80 -4.03 18.25
N SER A 555 28.72 -4.75 19.37
CA SER A 555 29.31 -6.08 19.49
C SER A 555 28.62 -7.13 18.61
N MET A 556 27.40 -6.87 18.18
CA MET A 556 26.61 -7.74 17.32
C MET A 556 26.90 -7.50 15.82
N LEU A 557 27.51 -6.36 15.45
CA LEU A 557 27.75 -6.01 14.06
C LEU A 557 29.04 -6.64 13.51
N LEU A 558 29.00 -7.06 12.25
CA LEU A 558 30.18 -7.42 11.47
C LEU A 558 30.89 -6.15 10.98
N GLN A 559 32.18 -6.26 10.65
CA GLN A 559 32.93 -5.11 10.15
C GLN A 559 32.33 -4.54 8.85
N GLU A 560 31.85 -5.38 7.93
CA GLU A 560 31.21 -4.94 6.70
C GLU A 560 29.88 -4.18 6.95
N GLU A 561 29.16 -4.52 8.03
CA GLU A 561 27.93 -3.82 8.43
C GLU A 561 28.24 -2.44 9.01
N ILE A 562 29.32 -2.35 9.79
CA ILE A 562 29.86 -1.08 10.32
C ILE A 562 30.33 -0.19 9.17
N ASP A 563 31.10 -0.74 8.23
CA ASP A 563 31.61 -0.02 7.07
C ASP A 563 30.47 0.52 6.22
N TRP A 564 29.45 -0.31 5.95
CA TRP A 564 28.25 0.14 5.21
C TRP A 564 27.54 1.30 5.92
N LEU A 565 27.28 1.20 7.22
CA LEU A 565 26.59 2.25 7.99
C LEU A 565 27.39 3.56 7.96
N ASN A 566 28.71 3.48 8.14
CA ASN A 566 29.58 4.66 8.08
C ASN A 566 29.60 5.30 6.69
N ASP A 567 29.63 4.50 5.61
CA ASP A 567 29.57 4.98 4.23
C ASP A 567 28.21 5.60 3.92
N TYR A 568 27.12 4.99 4.37
CA TYR A 568 25.77 5.52 4.24
C TYR A 568 25.63 6.88 4.96
N HIS A 569 26.08 6.98 6.21
CA HIS A 569 26.09 8.23 6.96
C HIS A 569 26.96 9.32 6.30
N ALA A 570 28.12 8.96 5.79
CA ALA A 570 28.97 9.89 5.05
C ALA A 570 28.27 10.41 3.79
N ARG A 571 27.52 9.55 3.07
CA ARG A 571 26.69 9.95 1.93
C ARG A 571 25.57 10.88 2.36
N VAL A 572 24.80 10.53 3.40
CA VAL A 572 23.71 11.35 3.95
C VAL A 572 24.22 12.76 4.28
N TYR A 573 25.33 12.86 4.99
CA TYR A 573 25.93 14.17 5.30
C TYR A 573 26.33 14.94 4.04
N ARG A 574 27.02 14.30 3.12
CA ARG A 574 27.51 14.94 1.88
C ARG A 574 26.37 15.49 1.02
N GLU A 575 25.27 14.74 0.89
CA GLU A 575 24.13 15.12 0.05
C GLU A 575 23.24 16.18 0.70
N LEU A 576 23.00 16.10 2.02
CA LEU A 576 22.06 16.99 2.71
C LEU A 576 22.72 18.29 3.22
N ALA A 577 23.97 18.26 3.69
CA ALA A 577 24.61 19.42 4.31
C ALA A 577 24.60 20.70 3.45
N PRO A 578 24.77 20.66 2.11
CA PRO A 578 24.68 21.87 1.30
C PRO A 578 23.34 22.62 1.37
N HIS A 579 22.27 21.96 1.77
CA HIS A 579 20.89 22.47 1.79
C HIS A 579 20.40 22.89 3.18
N LEU A 580 21.24 22.77 4.21
CA LEU A 580 20.92 23.00 5.61
C LEU A 580 21.57 24.31 6.10
N ASN A 581 21.00 24.91 7.16
CA ASN A 581 21.65 26.01 7.88
C ASN A 581 22.80 25.48 8.77
N ASP A 582 23.59 26.40 9.36
CA ASP A 582 24.81 26.01 10.10
C ASP A 582 24.53 25.17 11.35
N GLU A 583 23.42 25.44 12.05
CA GLU A 583 23.03 24.63 13.22
C GLU A 583 22.56 23.22 12.82
N GLU A 584 21.81 23.11 11.74
CA GLU A 584 21.34 21.83 11.18
C GLU A 584 22.53 21.00 10.65
N LYS A 585 23.52 21.65 10.02
CA LYS A 585 24.78 21.00 9.58
C LYS A 585 25.57 20.43 10.75
N VAL A 586 25.70 21.20 11.86
CA VAL A 586 26.39 20.71 13.06
C VAL A 586 25.66 19.49 13.62
N TRP A 587 24.35 19.57 13.76
CA TRP A 587 23.53 18.47 14.25
C TRP A 587 23.66 17.23 13.34
N LEU A 588 23.53 17.41 12.01
CA LEU A 588 23.65 16.31 11.06
C LEU A 588 25.04 15.67 11.10
N LYS A 589 26.09 16.49 11.24
CA LYS A 589 27.45 15.97 11.36
C LYS A 589 27.60 15.05 12.58
N ASP A 590 27.03 15.45 13.73
CA ASP A 590 27.07 14.64 14.95
C ASP A 590 26.23 13.36 14.80
N ALA A 591 25.05 13.45 14.17
CA ALA A 591 24.16 12.31 13.90
C ALA A 591 24.71 11.31 12.86
N THR A 592 25.73 11.69 12.11
CA THR A 592 26.38 10.86 11.06
C THR A 592 27.84 10.52 11.37
N LEU A 593 28.25 10.66 12.63
CA LEU A 593 29.60 10.24 13.05
C LEU A 593 29.78 8.74 12.87
N PRO A 594 30.97 8.29 12.41
CA PRO A 594 31.28 6.86 12.37
C PRO A 594 31.13 6.18 13.74
N ILE A 595 30.64 4.94 13.72
CA ILE A 595 30.49 4.13 14.95
C ILE A 595 31.71 3.25 15.21
#